data_7645d59a685fb323345adcc54f678aac
#
_entry.id   7645d59a685fb323345adcc54f678aac
#
_cell.length_a   1.000
_cell.length_b   1.000
_cell.length_c   1.000
_cell.angle_alpha   90.00
_cell.angle_beta   90.00
_cell.angle_gamma   90.00
#
_symmetry.space_group_name_H-M   'P 1'
#
loop_
_entity.id
_entity.type
_entity.pdbx_description
1 polymer ?
#
loop_
_entity_poly.entity_id
_entity_poly.type
_entity_poly.pdbx_seq_one_letter_code
_entity_poly.pdbx_strand_id
1 'polypeptide(L)'
;MLLAEPSYLDEIAQLHQQAFSDAEETLEVSRRYITEALEDSDSLLYILLKEGQVIGVCTVDLSGNSNYLYGLAVAEAYRGQGYGSYLAKSVVNQLIAQNDKSFQIAVEDSNIGAKRLYEKIGFVKQTQVVYLKQKE
;
A
#
# COMPACT_ATOMS: atom_id res chain seq x y z
N MET A 1 12.59 4.16 -0.16
CA MET A 1 11.45 3.56 -0.90
C MET A 1 11.83 3.38 -2.36
N LEU A 2 11.48 2.26 -2.93
CA LEU A 2 11.75 2.00 -4.35
C LEU A 2 10.65 1.13 -4.97
N LEU A 3 10.62 1.08 -6.31
CA LEU A 3 9.74 0.16 -7.02
C LEU A 3 10.27 -1.27 -6.86
N ALA A 4 9.33 -2.20 -6.66
CA ALA A 4 9.69 -3.60 -6.47
C ALA A 4 10.15 -4.24 -7.77
N GLU A 5 11.16 -5.08 -7.67
CA GLU A 5 11.61 -5.95 -8.75
C GLU A 5 11.07 -7.38 -8.51
N PRO A 6 10.95 -8.20 -9.57
CA PRO A 6 10.44 -9.57 -9.41
C PRO A 6 11.23 -10.42 -8.41
N SER A 7 12.50 -10.10 -8.17
CA SER A 7 13.33 -10.83 -7.20
C SER A 7 12.81 -10.73 -5.76
N TYR A 8 11.98 -9.73 -5.46
CA TYR A 8 11.41 -9.55 -4.12
C TYR A 8 10.04 -10.21 -3.96
N LEU A 9 9.54 -10.92 -4.97
CA LEU A 9 8.20 -11.50 -4.97
C LEU A 9 7.90 -12.30 -3.70
N ASP A 10 8.78 -13.21 -3.32
CA ASP A 10 8.52 -14.09 -2.16
C ASP A 10 8.47 -13.32 -0.85
N GLU A 11 9.37 -12.37 -0.64
CA GLU A 11 9.37 -11.55 0.57
C GLU A 11 8.12 -10.68 0.66
N ILE A 12 7.74 -10.07 -0.45
CA ILE A 12 6.54 -9.23 -0.51
C ILE A 12 5.30 -10.07 -0.25
N ALA A 13 5.19 -11.24 -0.87
CA ALA A 13 4.04 -12.13 -0.69
C ALA A 13 3.90 -12.59 0.76
N GLN A 14 5.00 -12.93 1.42
CA GLN A 14 4.98 -13.32 2.83
C GLN A 14 4.51 -12.18 3.73
N LEU A 15 5.02 -10.98 3.51
CA LEU A 15 4.63 -9.79 4.27
C LEU A 15 3.13 -9.50 4.07
N HIS A 16 2.66 -9.54 2.83
CA HIS A 16 1.27 -9.30 2.48
C HIS A 16 0.35 -10.33 3.13
N GLN A 17 0.71 -11.61 3.04
CA GLN A 17 -0.08 -12.68 3.64
C GLN A 17 -0.19 -12.53 5.17
N GLN A 18 0.90 -12.19 5.83
CA GLN A 18 0.89 -11.97 7.28
C GLN A 18 0.04 -10.78 7.68
N ALA A 19 0.09 -9.70 6.90
CA ALA A 19 -0.66 -8.49 7.19
C ALA A 19 -2.16 -8.66 6.97
N PHE A 20 -2.57 -9.52 6.03
CA PHE A 20 -3.97 -9.73 5.65
C PHE A 20 -4.46 -11.13 5.98
N SER A 21 -3.83 -11.81 6.95
CA SER A 21 -4.22 -13.17 7.37
C SER A 21 -5.65 -13.23 7.92
N ASP A 22 -6.16 -12.16 8.50
CA ASP A 22 -7.53 -12.09 9.02
C ASP A 22 -8.58 -12.22 7.91
N ALA A 23 -8.21 -11.93 6.67
CA ALA A 23 -9.06 -12.09 5.50
C ALA A 23 -8.98 -13.51 4.91
N GLU A 24 -8.39 -14.45 5.63
CA GLU A 24 -8.16 -15.84 5.19
C GLU A 24 -7.32 -15.94 3.92
N GLU A 25 -6.48 -14.93 3.66
CA GLU A 25 -5.63 -14.92 2.49
C GLU A 25 -4.47 -15.90 2.67
N THR A 26 -4.33 -16.83 1.72
CA THR A 26 -3.22 -17.80 1.73
C THR A 26 -1.98 -17.19 1.09
N LEU A 27 -0.82 -17.78 1.36
CA LEU A 27 0.42 -17.35 0.72
C LEU A 27 0.33 -17.47 -0.80
N GLU A 28 -0.32 -18.52 -1.31
CA GLU A 28 -0.52 -18.70 -2.75
C GLU A 28 -1.33 -17.57 -3.36
N VAL A 29 -2.41 -17.15 -2.69
CA VAL A 29 -3.25 -16.03 -3.13
C VAL A 29 -2.44 -14.73 -3.10
N SER A 30 -1.67 -14.50 -2.05
CA SER A 30 -0.81 -13.32 -1.96
C SER A 30 0.22 -13.30 -3.08
N ARG A 31 0.88 -14.42 -3.36
CA ARG A 31 1.84 -14.51 -4.47
C ARG A 31 1.18 -14.17 -5.80
N ARG A 32 -0.05 -14.63 -6.04
CA ARG A 32 -0.78 -14.33 -7.26
C ARG A 32 -1.07 -12.84 -7.38
N TYR A 33 -1.55 -12.20 -6.32
CA TYR A 33 -1.83 -10.76 -6.34
C TYR A 33 -0.57 -9.94 -6.61
N ILE A 34 0.53 -10.29 -5.96
CA ILE A 34 1.79 -9.56 -6.15
C ILE A 34 2.33 -9.78 -7.56
N THR A 35 2.26 -11.00 -8.08
CA THR A 35 2.68 -11.30 -9.45
C THR A 35 1.88 -10.48 -10.46
N GLU A 36 0.56 -10.43 -10.32
CA GLU A 36 -0.31 -9.63 -11.19
C GLU A 36 0.05 -8.16 -11.13
N ALA A 37 0.31 -7.62 -9.95
CA ALA A 37 0.69 -6.22 -9.80
C ALA A 37 2.05 -5.92 -10.43
N LEU A 38 3.00 -6.83 -10.35
CA LEU A 38 4.32 -6.67 -10.96
C LEU A 38 4.27 -6.71 -12.49
N GLU A 39 3.32 -7.44 -13.05
CA GLU A 39 3.19 -7.62 -14.49
C GLU A 39 2.24 -6.59 -15.15
N ASP A 40 1.40 -5.93 -14.36
CA ASP A 40 0.41 -4.97 -14.87
C ASP A 40 1.08 -3.61 -15.12
N SER A 41 1.00 -3.12 -16.37
CA SER A 41 1.57 -1.83 -16.75
C SER A 41 0.87 -0.64 -16.08
N ASP A 42 -0.37 -0.82 -15.61
CA ASP A 42 -1.14 0.21 -14.90
C ASP A 42 -1.02 0.11 -13.38
N SER A 43 -0.10 -0.71 -12.89
CA SER A 43 0.14 -0.86 -11.45
C SER A 43 1.58 -0.52 -11.09
N LEU A 44 1.73 0.08 -9.91
CA LEU A 44 3.05 0.31 -9.30
C LEU A 44 3.07 -0.41 -7.96
N LEU A 45 4.16 -1.09 -7.70
CA LEU A 45 4.37 -1.76 -6.41
C LEU A 45 5.61 -1.16 -5.76
N TYR A 46 5.39 -0.42 -4.69
CA TYR A 46 6.47 0.20 -3.94
C TYR A 46 6.83 -0.64 -2.73
N ILE A 47 8.11 -0.71 -2.43
CA ILE A 47 8.60 -1.38 -1.24
C ILE A 47 9.48 -0.45 -0.42
N LEU A 48 9.54 -0.73 0.87
CA LEU A 48 10.45 -0.08 1.79
C LEU A 48 11.43 -1.13 2.28
N LEU A 49 12.71 -0.88 2.05
CA LEU A 49 13.78 -1.78 2.48
C LEU A 49 14.47 -1.21 3.72
N LYS A 50 14.83 -2.10 4.63
CA LYS A 50 15.70 -1.77 5.75
C LYS A 50 16.69 -2.91 5.92
N GLU A 51 17.97 -2.58 5.85
CA GLU A 51 19.06 -3.56 5.95
C GLU A 51 18.88 -4.73 4.97
N GLY A 52 18.41 -4.43 3.77
CA GLY A 52 18.21 -5.41 2.71
C GLY A 52 16.92 -6.23 2.82
N GLN A 53 16.09 -5.98 3.84
CA GLN A 53 14.84 -6.69 4.04
C GLN A 53 13.65 -5.82 3.66
N VAL A 54 12.63 -6.44 3.05
CA VAL A 54 11.36 -5.77 2.75
C VAL A 54 10.58 -5.63 4.05
N ILE A 55 10.38 -4.40 4.51
CA ILE A 55 9.63 -4.12 5.74
C ILE A 55 8.29 -3.43 5.47
N GLY A 56 8.07 -2.97 4.26
CA GLY A 56 6.80 -2.34 3.90
C GLY A 56 6.50 -2.51 2.43
N VAL A 57 5.23 -2.48 2.07
CA VAL A 57 4.74 -2.59 0.70
C VAL A 57 3.49 -1.74 0.51
N CYS A 58 3.35 -1.15 -0.66
CA CYS A 58 2.15 -0.42 -1.07
C CYS A 58 1.97 -0.57 -2.57
N THR A 59 0.76 -0.94 -2.98
CA THR A 59 0.42 -1.06 -4.40
C THR A 59 -0.41 0.14 -4.82
N VAL A 60 -0.20 0.59 -6.07
CA VAL A 60 -0.97 1.69 -6.65
C VAL A 60 -1.58 1.22 -7.96
N ASP A 61 -2.89 1.42 -8.11
CA ASP A 61 -3.60 1.20 -9.36
C ASP A 61 -3.76 2.55 -10.07
N LEU A 62 -3.18 2.64 -11.27
CA LEU A 62 -3.19 3.85 -12.09
C LEU A 62 -4.27 3.83 -13.17
N SER A 63 -5.04 2.75 -13.29
CA SER A 63 -5.98 2.56 -14.41
C SER A 63 -7.20 3.46 -14.36
N GLY A 64 -7.57 3.97 -13.19
CA GLY A 64 -8.74 4.82 -13.03
C GLY A 64 -8.43 6.31 -13.06
N ASN A 65 -9.42 7.12 -12.62
CA ASN A 65 -9.29 8.57 -12.57
C ASN A 65 -8.51 9.07 -11.36
N SER A 66 -8.16 8.18 -10.46
CA SER A 66 -7.36 8.50 -9.28
C SER A 66 -6.14 7.60 -9.19
N ASN A 67 -5.16 8.04 -8.41
CA ASN A 67 -4.09 7.18 -7.94
C ASN A 67 -4.64 6.40 -6.75
N TYR A 68 -4.91 5.12 -6.94
CA TYR A 68 -5.57 4.28 -5.94
C TYR A 68 -4.54 3.44 -5.21
N LEU A 69 -4.31 3.77 -3.94
CA LEU A 69 -3.37 3.06 -3.07
C LEU A 69 -4.10 1.95 -2.33
N TYR A 70 -3.51 0.76 -2.33
CA TYR A 70 -4.07 -0.38 -1.59
C TYR A 70 -2.95 -1.32 -1.17
N GLY A 71 -3.29 -2.28 -0.30
CA GLY A 71 -2.32 -3.26 0.15
C GLY A 71 -1.17 -2.67 0.93
N LEU A 72 -1.37 -1.51 1.57
CA LEU A 72 -0.33 -0.93 2.41
C LEU A 72 -0.13 -1.79 3.66
N ALA A 73 1.07 -2.30 3.83
CA ALA A 73 1.40 -3.17 4.94
C ALA A 73 2.82 -2.92 5.41
N VAL A 74 3.03 -3.05 6.72
CA VAL A 74 4.34 -2.97 7.35
C VAL A 74 4.56 -4.27 8.13
N ALA A 75 5.78 -4.80 8.05
CA ALA A 75 6.15 -6.00 8.80
C ALA A 75 5.88 -5.80 10.29
N GLU A 76 5.38 -6.85 10.96
CA GLU A 76 4.93 -6.78 12.35
C GLU A 76 6.00 -6.18 13.28
N ALA A 77 7.25 -6.58 13.12
CA ALA A 77 8.35 -6.12 13.96
C ALA A 77 8.63 -4.62 13.83
N TYR A 78 8.10 -3.98 12.78
CA TYR A 78 8.36 -2.56 12.50
C TYR A 78 7.11 -1.70 12.60
N ARG A 79 6.00 -2.25 13.05
CA ARG A 79 4.75 -1.49 13.22
C ARG A 79 4.85 -0.54 14.40
N GLY A 80 4.09 0.56 14.33
CA GLY A 80 4.05 1.57 15.38
C GLY A 80 5.26 2.47 15.44
N GLN A 81 6.14 2.45 14.42
CA GLN A 81 7.36 3.23 14.38
C GLN A 81 7.38 4.30 13.29
N GLY A 82 6.25 4.52 12.62
CA GLY A 82 6.12 5.56 11.60
C GLY A 82 6.44 5.12 10.17
N TYR A 83 6.81 3.87 9.94
CA TYR A 83 7.17 3.40 8.60
C TYR A 83 5.98 3.39 7.64
N GLY A 84 4.79 3.04 8.11
CA GLY A 84 3.59 3.08 7.28
C GLY A 84 3.27 4.49 6.79
N SER A 85 3.35 5.47 7.69
CA SER A 85 3.17 6.88 7.37
C SER A 85 4.23 7.37 6.38
N TYR A 86 5.47 7.01 6.62
CA TYR A 86 6.58 7.35 5.72
C TYR A 86 6.34 6.80 4.32
N LEU A 87 5.96 5.53 4.22
CA LEU A 87 5.72 4.88 2.94
C LEU A 87 4.55 5.53 2.20
N ALA A 88 3.42 5.75 2.87
CA ALA A 88 2.25 6.37 2.25
C ALA A 88 2.56 7.78 1.74
N LYS A 89 3.22 8.60 2.55
CA LYS A 89 3.62 9.95 2.16
C LYS A 89 4.60 9.93 0.99
N SER A 90 5.56 9.02 1.01
CA SER A 90 6.55 8.89 -0.05
C SER A 90 5.90 8.51 -1.38
N VAL A 91 4.93 7.58 -1.36
CA VAL A 91 4.17 7.19 -2.55
C VAL A 91 3.37 8.38 -3.08
N VAL A 92 2.66 9.10 -2.22
CA VAL A 92 1.89 10.27 -2.63
C VAL A 92 2.79 11.33 -3.26
N ASN A 93 3.90 11.65 -2.63
CA ASN A 93 4.85 12.64 -3.15
C ASN A 93 5.42 12.24 -4.51
N GLN A 94 5.74 10.96 -4.68
CA GLN A 94 6.24 10.44 -5.95
C GLN A 94 5.20 10.63 -7.07
N LEU A 95 3.95 10.31 -6.78
CA LEU A 95 2.87 10.38 -7.76
C LEU A 95 2.44 11.82 -8.07
N ILE A 96 2.51 12.73 -7.12
CA ILE A 96 2.30 14.16 -7.36
C ILE A 96 3.25 14.68 -8.44
N ALA A 97 4.49 14.20 -8.43
CA ALA A 97 5.47 14.59 -9.43
C ALA A 97 5.21 13.96 -10.81
N GLN A 98 4.42 12.89 -10.88
CA GLN A 98 4.19 12.13 -12.12
C GLN A 98 2.89 12.49 -12.82
N ASN A 99 1.83 12.84 -12.10
CA ASN A 99 0.52 13.13 -12.68
C ASN A 99 -0.29 14.09 -11.79
N ASP A 100 -1.43 14.54 -12.33
CA ASP A 100 -2.34 15.48 -11.64
C ASP A 100 -3.56 14.80 -11.03
N LYS A 101 -3.59 13.47 -10.98
CA LYS A 101 -4.74 12.74 -10.46
C LYS A 101 -4.89 12.93 -8.96
N SER A 102 -6.14 12.87 -8.48
CA SER A 102 -6.41 12.78 -7.05
C SER A 102 -5.98 11.43 -6.49
N PHE A 103 -6.05 11.29 -5.17
CA PHE A 103 -5.62 10.08 -4.48
C PHE A 103 -6.79 9.45 -3.74
N GLN A 104 -6.85 8.12 -3.78
CA GLN A 104 -7.74 7.31 -2.96
C GLN A 104 -6.91 6.23 -2.28
N ILE A 105 -7.30 5.85 -1.07
CA ILE A 105 -6.63 4.77 -0.36
C ILE A 105 -7.68 3.83 0.23
N ALA A 106 -7.47 2.52 0.05
CA ALA A 106 -8.32 1.50 0.63
C ALA A 106 -7.84 1.18 2.04
N VAL A 107 -8.78 1.12 2.98
CA VAL A 107 -8.49 0.74 4.36
C VAL A 107 -9.72 0.04 4.94
N GLU A 108 -9.50 -1.03 5.72
CA GLU A 108 -10.57 -1.73 6.42
C GLU A 108 -11.26 -0.81 7.42
N ASP A 109 -12.60 -0.81 7.47
CA ASP A 109 -13.34 0.05 8.39
C ASP A 109 -13.00 -0.23 9.85
N SER A 110 -12.68 -1.48 10.17
CA SER A 110 -12.25 -1.89 11.49
C SER A 110 -10.82 -1.44 11.85
N ASN A 111 -10.03 -1.04 10.85
CA ASN A 111 -8.64 -0.64 11.07
C ASN A 111 -8.56 0.84 11.46
N ILE A 112 -8.90 1.14 12.71
CA ILE A 112 -8.96 2.51 13.23
C ILE A 112 -7.59 3.18 13.19
N GLY A 113 -6.53 2.44 13.45
CA GLY A 113 -5.17 2.98 13.41
C GLY A 113 -4.77 3.47 12.03
N ALA A 114 -5.03 2.66 11.00
CA ALA A 114 -4.76 3.05 9.61
C ALA A 114 -5.62 4.23 9.19
N LYS A 115 -6.91 4.24 9.55
CA LYS A 115 -7.81 5.35 9.22
C LYS A 115 -7.30 6.67 9.81
N ARG A 116 -6.89 6.67 11.07
CA ARG A 116 -6.33 7.85 11.73
C ARG A 116 -5.05 8.33 11.05
N LEU A 117 -4.19 7.38 10.67
CA LEU A 117 -2.96 7.68 9.98
C LEU A 117 -3.25 8.41 8.65
N TYR A 118 -4.16 7.85 7.85
CA TYR A 118 -4.49 8.40 6.54
C TYR A 118 -5.18 9.76 6.65
N GLU A 119 -6.08 9.93 7.60
CA GLU A 119 -6.70 11.22 7.88
C GLU A 119 -5.67 12.28 8.25
N LYS A 120 -4.67 11.90 9.05
CA LYS A 120 -3.60 12.80 9.46
C LYS A 120 -2.77 13.29 8.28
N ILE A 121 -2.59 12.48 7.24
CA ILE A 121 -1.82 12.88 6.07
C ILE A 121 -2.70 13.49 4.96
N GLY A 122 -3.99 13.74 5.22
CA GLY A 122 -4.84 14.52 4.32
C GLY A 122 -5.95 13.77 3.62
N PHE A 123 -6.17 12.51 3.93
CA PHE A 123 -7.30 11.76 3.38
C PHE A 123 -8.56 12.00 4.19
N VAL A 124 -9.71 12.02 3.52
CA VAL A 124 -11.02 12.12 4.18
C VAL A 124 -11.90 10.95 3.72
N LYS A 125 -12.74 10.47 4.65
CA LYS A 125 -13.64 9.36 4.37
C LYS A 125 -14.68 9.76 3.34
N GLN A 126 -14.85 8.95 2.29
CA GLN A 126 -15.84 9.17 1.25
C GLN A 126 -17.02 8.22 1.31
N THR A 127 -16.82 6.99 1.78
CA THR A 127 -17.88 5.98 1.84
C THR A 127 -17.67 5.12 3.07
N GLN A 128 -18.71 4.33 3.42
CA GLN A 128 -18.61 3.36 4.51
C GLN A 128 -17.77 2.14 4.12
N VAL A 129 -17.61 1.88 2.84
CA VAL A 129 -16.63 0.93 2.35
C VAL A 129 -15.36 1.73 2.14
N VAL A 130 -14.55 1.63 2.99
CA VAL A 130 -13.35 2.27 3.40
C VAL A 130 -12.44 2.74 2.27
N TYR A 131 -12.86 3.78 1.57
CA TYR A 131 -11.98 4.56 0.70
C TYR A 131 -11.77 5.92 1.34
N LEU A 132 -10.53 6.32 1.46
CA LEU A 132 -10.16 7.66 1.85
C LEU A 132 -9.65 8.40 0.63
N LYS A 133 -10.07 9.66 0.49
CA LYS A 133 -9.61 10.51 -0.59
C LYS A 133 -8.79 11.64 0.00
N GLN A 134 -7.70 12.00 -0.66
CA GLN A 134 -6.88 13.12 -0.21
C GLN A 134 -7.69 14.40 -0.26
N LYS A 135 -7.66 15.15 0.83
CA LYS A 135 -8.31 16.45 0.95
C LYS A 135 -7.54 17.47 0.13
N GLU A 136 -8.25 18.22 -0.69
CA GLU A 136 -7.67 19.32 -1.45
C GLU A 136 -7.30 20.50 -0.57
#